data_20188868f2bc95cfc978cc6e45d40b33
#
_entry.id   20188868f2bc95cfc978cc6e45d40b33
#
_cell.length_a   1.000
_cell.length_b   1.000
_cell.length_c   1.000
_cell.angle_alpha   90.00
_cell.angle_beta   90.00
_cell.angle_gamma   90.00
#
_symmetry.space_group_name_H-M   'P 1'
#
loop_
_entity.id
_entity.type
_entity.pdbx_description
1 polymer ?
#
loop_
_entity_poly.entity_id
_entity_poly.type
_entity_poly.pdbx_seq_one_letter_code
_entity_poly.pdbx_strand_id
1 'polypeptide(L)'
;YPRAEILVVNDGSDDETASRAEESGATVISHPVSLGNGAAVKSGARAASGDVLVMMDGDGQHKADDIQSLVDKLAEGYNMAIGARDSGSHAGVGRLAANGLYNVFASMISGHRIPDLTSGFRAVRADLFKKFLYLLPNGFSYPTNITMAFLRSGYPVTFIPIKADKRTGKSHIRPIRDGLRFMAIIFKIATLYAPLKVFLPISGLFFISGISYYAYTFFTMGRFTNMSMLILSASVIIFLIG
;
A
#
# COMPACT_ATOMS: atom_id res chain seq x y z
N TYR A 1 25.56 12.44 -1.30
CA TYR A 1 24.74 13.65 -1.09
C TYR A 1 25.26 14.48 0.09
N PRO A 2 26.30 15.32 -0.11
CA PRO A 2 26.94 16.05 1.00
C PRO A 2 26.04 17.09 1.69
N ARG A 3 24.88 17.40 1.13
CA ARG A 3 23.91 18.36 1.68
C ARG A 3 22.58 17.69 2.09
N ALA A 4 22.51 16.37 2.07
CA ALA A 4 21.30 15.67 2.49
C ALA A 4 21.19 15.67 4.02
N GLU A 5 20.01 16.00 4.51
CA GLU A 5 19.63 15.75 5.89
C GLU A 5 19.34 14.25 6.04
N ILE A 6 20.01 13.58 6.97
CA ILE A 6 19.79 12.16 7.26
C ILE A 6 19.05 12.05 8.58
N LEU A 7 17.79 11.58 8.49
CA LEU A 7 16.93 11.36 9.64
C LEU A 7 16.73 9.86 9.85
N VAL A 8 17.06 9.37 11.01
CA VAL A 8 16.76 8.00 11.45
C VAL A 8 15.64 8.05 12.48
N VAL A 9 14.53 7.39 12.20
CA VAL A 9 13.44 7.26 13.18
C VAL A 9 13.54 5.90 13.84
N ASN A 10 13.93 5.91 15.11
CA ASN A 10 13.99 4.75 15.97
C ASN A 10 12.61 4.51 16.60
N ASP A 11 11.93 3.45 16.18
CA ASP A 11 10.57 3.14 16.65
C ASP A 11 10.57 2.23 17.89
N GLY A 12 11.30 2.64 18.93
CA GLY A 12 11.36 1.93 20.22
C GLY A 12 12.18 0.65 20.16
N SER A 13 13.36 0.69 19.51
CA SER A 13 14.31 -0.43 19.52
C SER A 13 15.00 -0.53 20.90
N ASP A 14 15.21 -1.77 21.35
CA ASP A 14 15.87 -2.08 22.62
C ASP A 14 17.39 -2.26 22.47
N ASP A 15 17.91 -2.13 21.24
CA ASP A 15 19.31 -2.32 20.89
C ASP A 15 20.03 -0.98 20.66
N GLU A 16 21.29 -1.05 20.21
CA GLU A 16 22.14 0.12 19.94
C GLU A 16 21.76 0.90 18.65
N THR A 17 20.56 0.70 18.09
CA THR A 17 20.15 1.34 16.82
C THR A 17 20.27 2.86 16.90
N ALA A 18 19.79 3.49 17.97
CA ALA A 18 19.82 4.95 18.12
C ALA A 18 21.24 5.48 18.20
N SER A 19 22.07 4.94 19.12
CA SER A 19 23.45 5.38 19.32
C SER A 19 24.31 5.20 18.07
N ARG A 20 24.18 4.06 17.38
CA ARG A 20 24.92 3.82 16.12
C ARG A 20 24.52 4.79 15.01
N ALA A 21 23.24 5.16 14.94
CA ALA A 21 22.79 6.14 13.98
C ALA A 21 23.35 7.54 14.27
N GLU A 22 23.36 7.95 15.54
CA GLU A 22 23.96 9.22 15.99
C GLU A 22 25.47 9.26 15.73
N GLU A 23 26.20 8.19 16.05
CA GLU A 23 27.63 8.05 15.76
C GLU A 23 27.95 8.14 14.27
N SER A 24 27.01 7.74 13.41
CA SER A 24 27.13 7.86 11.95
C SER A 24 26.79 9.25 11.43
N GLY A 25 26.44 10.21 12.30
CA GLY A 25 26.13 11.59 11.95
C GLY A 25 24.68 11.83 11.52
N ALA A 26 23.78 10.88 11.75
CA ALA A 26 22.35 11.06 11.49
C ALA A 26 21.65 11.77 12.66
N THR A 27 20.62 12.54 12.34
CA THR A 27 19.70 13.05 13.37
C THR A 27 18.71 11.96 13.73
N VAL A 28 18.65 11.56 15.01
CA VAL A 28 17.78 10.48 15.48
C VAL A 28 16.52 11.03 16.13
N ILE A 29 15.38 10.45 15.75
CA ILE A 29 14.06 10.70 16.36
C ILE A 29 13.61 9.40 17.01
N SER A 30 13.59 9.34 18.34
CA SER A 30 13.21 8.14 19.07
C SER A 30 11.76 8.21 19.56
N HIS A 31 10.99 7.16 19.29
CA HIS A 31 9.69 6.94 19.91
C HIS A 31 9.88 6.21 21.26
N PRO A 32 9.12 6.57 22.30
CA PRO A 32 9.24 5.92 23.60
C PRO A 32 8.75 4.46 23.60
N VAL A 33 7.93 4.11 22.63
CA VAL A 33 7.40 2.75 22.38
C VAL A 33 7.24 2.57 20.88
N SER A 34 7.23 1.30 20.41
CA SER A 34 6.98 1.03 18.99
C SER A 34 5.54 1.43 18.61
N LEU A 35 5.44 2.40 17.73
CA LEU A 35 4.19 2.92 17.16
C LEU A 35 3.90 2.36 15.77
N GLY A 36 4.88 1.72 15.16
CA GLY A 36 4.84 1.07 13.86
C GLY A 36 5.46 1.90 12.72
N ASN A 37 5.81 1.20 11.63
CA ASN A 37 6.54 1.77 10.50
C ASN A 37 5.88 3.05 9.92
N GLY A 38 4.55 3.04 9.75
CA GLY A 38 3.87 4.23 9.24
C GLY A 38 3.93 5.43 10.20
N ALA A 39 4.00 5.20 11.52
CA ALA A 39 4.22 6.26 12.50
C ALA A 39 5.64 6.81 12.40
N ALA A 40 6.64 5.94 12.24
CA ALA A 40 8.02 6.32 12.04
C ALA A 40 8.18 7.20 10.79
N VAL A 41 7.62 6.78 9.67
CA VAL A 41 7.62 7.57 8.43
C VAL A 41 6.94 8.93 8.61
N LYS A 42 5.83 9.00 9.34
CA LYS A 42 5.16 10.28 9.64
C LYS A 42 6.02 11.21 10.49
N SER A 43 6.71 10.66 11.49
CA SER A 43 7.62 11.45 12.36
C SER A 43 8.80 11.99 11.57
N GLY A 44 9.45 11.16 10.76
CA GLY A 44 10.53 11.59 9.87
C GLY A 44 10.08 12.66 8.87
N ALA A 45 8.94 12.45 8.21
CA ALA A 45 8.42 13.41 7.24
C ALA A 45 8.03 14.76 7.86
N ARG A 46 7.57 14.79 9.12
CA ARG A 46 7.28 16.04 9.84
C ARG A 46 8.54 16.80 10.21
N ALA A 47 9.59 16.09 10.63
CA ALA A 47 10.86 16.67 11.02
C ALA A 47 11.71 17.13 9.83
N ALA A 48 11.56 16.47 8.68
CA ALA A 48 12.35 16.77 7.50
C ALA A 48 12.14 18.20 6.99
N SER A 49 13.26 18.88 6.69
CA SER A 49 13.30 20.25 6.17
C SER A 49 13.45 20.33 4.66
N GLY A 50 13.90 19.26 4.00
CA GLY A 50 14.16 19.23 2.56
C GLY A 50 12.91 19.22 1.69
N ASP A 51 13.04 19.67 0.43
CA ASP A 51 11.97 19.70 -0.57
C ASP A 51 11.64 18.31 -1.12
N VAL A 52 12.57 17.38 -1.01
CA VAL A 52 12.44 15.99 -1.45
C VAL A 52 12.67 15.07 -0.25
N LEU A 53 11.74 14.15 -0.03
CA LEU A 53 11.88 13.07 0.94
C LEU A 53 12.28 11.80 0.22
N VAL A 54 13.37 11.19 0.66
CA VAL A 54 13.74 9.82 0.28
C VAL A 54 13.51 8.92 1.49
N MET A 55 12.65 7.93 1.33
CA MET A 55 12.34 6.96 2.37
C MET A 55 12.99 5.63 2.03
N MET A 56 13.63 5.03 3.01
CA MET A 56 14.35 3.76 2.89
C MET A 56 14.22 2.97 4.19
N ASP A 57 13.94 1.67 4.08
CA ASP A 57 13.94 0.80 5.26
C ASP A 57 15.39 0.53 5.72
N GLY A 58 15.61 0.49 7.05
CA GLY A 58 16.95 0.29 7.65
C GLY A 58 17.38 -1.18 7.71
N ASP A 59 16.83 -2.07 6.88
CA ASP A 59 17.08 -3.52 6.89
C ASP A 59 18.16 -3.99 5.88
N GLY A 60 18.84 -3.03 5.24
CA GLY A 60 19.94 -3.27 4.31
C GLY A 60 19.51 -3.82 2.94
N GLN A 61 18.22 -3.87 2.63
CA GLN A 61 17.74 -4.38 1.33
C GLN A 61 17.96 -3.41 0.17
N HIS A 62 18.04 -2.11 0.45
CA HIS A 62 18.13 -1.05 -0.56
C HIS A 62 19.51 -0.45 -0.62
N LYS A 63 19.96 -0.13 -1.83
CA LYS A 63 21.29 0.48 -2.07
C LYS A 63 21.16 1.99 -2.14
N ALA A 64 22.11 2.69 -1.51
CA ALA A 64 22.18 4.15 -1.58
C ALA A 64 22.40 4.67 -3.01
N ASP A 65 23.05 3.88 -3.87
CA ASP A 65 23.29 4.22 -5.28
C ASP A 65 22.00 4.36 -6.09
N ASP A 66 20.94 3.63 -5.70
CA ASP A 66 19.64 3.72 -6.37
C ASP A 66 18.88 5.02 -6.05
N ILE A 67 19.30 5.78 -5.02
CA ILE A 67 18.65 7.04 -4.62
C ILE A 67 18.68 8.05 -5.77
N GLN A 68 19.80 8.16 -6.48
CA GLN A 68 19.95 9.13 -7.57
C GLN A 68 18.90 8.92 -8.64
N SER A 69 18.68 7.68 -9.08
CA SER A 69 17.70 7.37 -10.11
C SER A 69 16.26 7.70 -9.69
N LEU A 70 15.94 7.59 -8.39
CA LEU A 70 14.63 8.02 -7.87
C LEU A 70 14.49 9.56 -7.88
N VAL A 71 15.53 10.27 -7.46
CA VAL A 71 15.53 11.74 -7.40
C VAL A 71 15.49 12.35 -8.80
N ASP A 72 16.21 11.76 -9.76
CA ASP A 72 16.22 12.22 -11.15
C ASP A 72 14.81 12.18 -11.77
N LYS A 73 13.99 11.19 -11.41
CA LYS A 73 12.59 11.14 -11.85
C LYS A 73 11.74 12.29 -11.33
N LEU A 74 12.03 12.81 -10.14
CA LEU A 74 11.34 14.00 -9.64
C LEU A 74 11.75 15.26 -10.45
N ALA A 75 13.00 15.33 -10.91
CA ALA A 75 13.46 16.40 -11.80
C ALA A 75 12.82 16.32 -13.20
N GLU A 76 12.44 15.12 -13.66
CA GLU A 76 11.67 14.91 -14.90
C GLU A 76 10.18 15.31 -14.78
N GLY A 77 9.71 15.76 -13.60
CA GLY A 77 8.34 16.21 -13.36
C GLY A 77 7.43 15.22 -12.66
N TYR A 78 7.92 14.04 -12.27
CA TYR A 78 7.16 13.14 -11.41
C TYR A 78 7.10 13.68 -9.98
N ASN A 79 5.99 13.40 -9.30
CA ASN A 79 5.81 13.83 -7.90
C ASN A 79 6.22 12.74 -6.90
N MET A 80 6.28 11.48 -7.35
CA MET A 80 6.77 10.33 -6.59
C MET A 80 7.45 9.34 -7.54
N ALA A 81 8.62 8.85 -7.14
CA ALA A 81 9.34 7.77 -7.78
C ALA A 81 9.51 6.62 -6.77
N ILE A 82 9.16 5.39 -7.16
CA ILE A 82 9.14 4.22 -6.30
C ILE A 82 10.11 3.19 -6.86
N GLY A 83 11.02 2.70 -6.03
CA GLY A 83 11.88 1.56 -6.35
C GLY A 83 11.07 0.27 -6.34
N ALA A 84 10.75 -0.27 -7.51
CA ALA A 84 10.02 -1.51 -7.67
C ALA A 84 10.99 -2.70 -7.65
N ARG A 85 10.81 -3.62 -6.72
CA ARG A 85 11.64 -4.82 -6.60
C ARG A 85 11.36 -5.74 -7.77
N ASP A 86 12.43 -6.29 -8.35
CA ASP A 86 12.32 -7.29 -9.39
C ASP A 86 11.69 -8.58 -8.82
N SER A 87 10.85 -9.24 -9.62
CA SER A 87 10.16 -10.49 -9.27
C SER A 87 11.10 -11.66 -8.96
N GLY A 88 12.37 -11.53 -9.31
CA GLY A 88 13.44 -12.50 -9.00
C GLY A 88 14.03 -12.41 -7.59
N SER A 89 13.71 -11.37 -6.78
CA SER A 89 14.19 -11.27 -5.41
C SER A 89 13.49 -12.31 -4.53
N HIS A 90 14.21 -13.28 -4.03
CA HIS A 90 13.93 -14.52 -3.27
C HIS A 90 12.76 -14.52 -2.26
N ALA A 91 11.61 -13.98 -2.59
CA ALA A 91 10.37 -14.15 -1.84
C ALA A 91 9.80 -15.56 -2.16
N GLY A 92 9.41 -16.33 -1.16
CA GLY A 92 8.77 -17.62 -1.40
C GLY A 92 7.55 -17.49 -2.34
N VAL A 93 7.29 -18.53 -3.13
CA VAL A 93 6.25 -18.56 -4.20
C VAL A 93 4.89 -18.01 -3.73
N GLY A 94 4.47 -18.30 -2.50
CA GLY A 94 3.22 -17.81 -1.94
C GLY A 94 3.20 -16.28 -1.75
N ARG A 95 4.34 -15.67 -1.39
CA ARG A 95 4.47 -14.21 -1.26
C ARG A 95 4.45 -13.51 -2.62
N LEU A 96 5.11 -14.11 -3.62
CA LEU A 96 5.08 -13.60 -4.99
C LEU A 96 3.66 -13.61 -5.56
N ALA A 97 2.91 -14.69 -5.37
CA ALA A 97 1.53 -14.79 -5.79
C ALA A 97 0.63 -13.76 -5.09
N ALA A 98 0.76 -13.61 -3.76
CA ALA A 98 -0.01 -12.62 -3.00
C ALA A 98 0.31 -11.18 -3.42
N ASN A 99 1.59 -10.83 -3.58
CA ASN A 99 1.99 -9.51 -4.05
C ASN A 99 1.54 -9.26 -5.50
N GLY A 100 1.62 -10.27 -6.37
CA GLY A 100 1.13 -10.20 -7.75
C GLY A 100 -0.37 -9.88 -7.80
N LEU A 101 -1.19 -10.62 -7.05
CA LEU A 101 -2.63 -10.37 -6.94
C LEU A 101 -2.91 -8.95 -6.41
N TYR A 102 -2.15 -8.53 -5.41
CA TYR A 102 -2.27 -7.20 -4.81
C TYR A 102 -1.97 -6.08 -5.82
N ASN A 103 -0.87 -6.21 -6.57
CA ASN A 103 -0.48 -5.25 -7.59
C ASN A 103 -1.48 -5.17 -8.75
N VAL A 104 -2.00 -6.33 -9.20
CA VAL A 104 -3.04 -6.41 -10.24
C VAL A 104 -4.31 -5.69 -9.79
N PHE A 105 -4.75 -5.96 -8.56
CA PHE A 105 -5.96 -5.34 -8.01
C PHE A 105 -5.82 -3.83 -7.85
N ALA A 106 -4.67 -3.38 -7.32
CA ALA A 106 -4.36 -1.95 -7.19
C ALA A 106 -4.27 -1.26 -8.56
N SER A 107 -3.70 -1.95 -9.57
CA SER A 107 -3.62 -1.44 -10.93
C SER A 107 -5.01 -1.30 -11.56
N MET A 108 -5.90 -2.28 -11.34
CA MET A 108 -7.28 -2.22 -11.81
C MET A 108 -8.06 -1.05 -11.16
N ILE A 109 -7.88 -0.83 -9.86
CA ILE A 109 -8.55 0.25 -9.14
C ILE A 109 -8.05 1.61 -9.58
N SER A 110 -6.73 1.80 -9.66
CA SER A 110 -6.10 3.08 -10.00
C SER A 110 -6.18 3.42 -11.48
N GLY A 111 -6.29 2.42 -12.35
CA GLY A 111 -6.14 2.58 -13.80
C GLY A 111 -4.68 2.75 -14.26
N HIS A 112 -3.70 2.53 -13.37
CA HIS A 112 -2.28 2.65 -13.64
C HIS A 112 -1.57 1.33 -13.39
N ARG A 113 -0.55 1.00 -14.18
CA ARG A 113 0.27 -0.18 -13.94
C ARG A 113 1.14 0.00 -12.69
N ILE A 114 0.92 -0.84 -11.68
CA ILE A 114 1.64 -0.82 -10.41
C ILE A 114 2.44 -2.13 -10.28
N PRO A 115 3.76 -2.09 -10.51
CA PRO A 115 4.61 -3.29 -10.42
C PRO A 115 4.91 -3.70 -8.97
N ASP A 116 5.05 -2.75 -8.04
CA ASP A 116 5.27 -3.01 -6.61
C ASP A 116 4.61 -1.94 -5.75
N LEU A 117 3.45 -2.27 -5.19
CA LEU A 117 2.68 -1.37 -4.33
C LEU A 117 3.23 -1.27 -2.90
N THR A 118 4.01 -2.27 -2.49
CA THR A 118 4.45 -2.45 -1.09
C THR A 118 5.85 -1.93 -0.81
N SER A 119 6.58 -1.47 -1.83
CA SER A 119 7.93 -0.94 -1.65
C SER A 119 7.94 0.31 -0.76
N GLY A 120 8.76 0.29 0.29
CA GLY A 120 9.04 1.44 1.16
C GLY A 120 10.04 2.42 0.54
N PHE A 121 10.88 1.95 -0.40
CA PHE A 121 11.92 2.75 -1.02
C PHE A 121 11.37 3.68 -2.08
N ARG A 122 11.38 4.97 -1.80
CA ARG A 122 10.79 5.99 -2.68
C ARG A 122 11.35 7.37 -2.46
N ALA A 123 11.36 8.17 -3.53
CA ALA A 123 11.56 9.61 -3.47
C ALA A 123 10.24 10.32 -3.76
N VAL A 124 9.92 11.40 -3.04
CA VAL A 124 8.65 12.11 -3.18
C VAL A 124 8.82 13.60 -2.84
N ARG A 125 8.03 14.46 -3.48
CA ARG A 125 7.92 15.87 -3.14
C ARG A 125 7.40 16.03 -1.71
N ALA A 126 8.17 16.69 -0.85
CA ALA A 126 7.89 16.82 0.58
C ALA A 126 6.55 17.53 0.87
N ASP A 127 6.29 18.62 0.15
CA ASP A 127 5.07 19.42 0.27
C ASP A 127 3.80 18.60 -0.02
N LEU A 128 3.86 17.76 -1.06
CA LEU A 128 2.75 16.89 -1.43
C LEU A 128 2.59 15.72 -0.46
N PHE A 129 3.71 15.08 -0.08
CA PHE A 129 3.66 13.98 0.88
C PHE A 129 3.06 14.39 2.23
N LYS A 130 3.48 15.56 2.73
CA LYS A 130 2.99 16.12 4.00
C LYS A 130 1.47 16.35 4.00
N LYS A 131 0.86 16.68 2.86
CA LYS A 131 -0.59 16.84 2.72
C LYS A 131 -1.38 15.55 2.98
N PHE A 132 -0.77 14.38 2.76
CA PHE A 132 -1.43 13.08 2.90
C PHE A 132 -1.07 12.32 4.17
N LEU A 133 -0.28 12.91 5.08
CA LEU A 133 0.16 12.23 6.31
C LEU A 133 -1.00 11.70 7.17
N TYR A 134 -2.14 12.39 7.16
CA TYR A 134 -3.32 12.00 7.93
C TYR A 134 -3.98 10.72 7.40
N LEU A 135 -3.77 10.36 6.12
CA LEU A 135 -4.29 9.13 5.52
C LEU A 135 -3.44 7.90 5.86
N LEU A 136 -2.21 8.11 6.32
CA LEU A 136 -1.28 7.02 6.57
C LEU A 136 -1.60 6.31 7.88
N PRO A 137 -1.76 4.97 7.88
CA PRO A 137 -1.87 4.21 9.11
C PRO A 137 -0.55 4.26 9.89
N ASN A 138 -0.60 4.05 11.21
CA ASN A 138 0.62 3.98 12.02
C ASN A 138 1.44 2.71 11.76
N GLY A 139 0.73 1.60 11.51
CA GLY A 139 1.36 0.31 11.26
C GLY A 139 1.71 0.07 9.80
N PHE A 140 1.59 -1.19 9.41
CA PHE A 140 1.87 -1.68 8.07
C PHE A 140 0.93 -1.05 7.01
N SER A 141 1.40 -0.96 5.78
CA SER A 141 0.68 -0.50 4.57
C SER A 141 0.71 0.99 4.23
N TYR A 142 1.51 1.82 4.91
CA TYR A 142 1.67 3.21 4.49
C TYR A 142 2.08 3.35 3.00
N PRO A 143 2.97 2.48 2.43
CA PRO A 143 3.36 2.59 1.03
C PRO A 143 2.20 2.52 0.07
N THR A 144 1.27 1.61 0.33
CA THR A 144 0.06 1.42 -0.46
C THR A 144 -0.85 2.64 -0.40
N ASN A 145 -1.12 3.13 0.82
CA ASN A 145 -2.03 4.26 1.00
C ASN A 145 -1.53 5.53 0.31
N ILE A 146 -0.25 5.86 0.46
CA ILE A 146 0.31 7.06 -0.17
C ILE A 146 0.37 6.94 -1.69
N THR A 147 0.73 5.76 -2.22
CA THR A 147 0.77 5.54 -3.67
C THR A 147 -0.63 5.72 -4.28
N MET A 148 -1.65 5.10 -3.66
CA MET A 148 -3.03 5.23 -4.12
C MET A 148 -3.56 6.66 -3.98
N ALA A 149 -3.21 7.37 -2.89
CA ALA A 149 -3.59 8.77 -2.69
C ALA A 149 -3.02 9.66 -3.81
N PHE A 150 -1.73 9.52 -4.15
CA PHE A 150 -1.11 10.28 -5.23
C PHE A 150 -1.76 10.00 -6.58
N LEU A 151 -1.91 8.72 -6.96
CA LEU A 151 -2.52 8.34 -8.23
C LEU A 151 -3.97 8.85 -8.35
N ARG A 152 -4.76 8.74 -7.30
CA ARG A 152 -6.15 9.22 -7.29
C ARG A 152 -6.28 10.74 -7.28
N SER A 153 -5.29 11.44 -6.76
CA SER A 153 -5.23 12.90 -6.78
C SER A 153 -4.64 13.47 -8.08
N GLY A 154 -4.32 12.61 -9.05
CA GLY A 154 -3.79 13.01 -10.36
C GLY A 154 -2.30 13.40 -10.33
N TYR A 155 -1.57 13.07 -9.26
CA TYR A 155 -0.14 13.32 -9.22
C TYR A 155 0.63 12.25 -9.99
N PRO A 156 1.58 12.64 -10.88
CA PRO A 156 2.42 11.70 -11.61
C PRO A 156 3.29 10.84 -10.68
N VAL A 157 3.15 9.52 -10.80
CA VAL A 157 3.94 8.51 -10.07
C VAL A 157 4.65 7.62 -11.06
N THR A 158 5.92 7.32 -10.82
CA THR A 158 6.70 6.37 -11.64
C THR A 158 7.31 5.27 -10.79
N PHE A 159 7.64 4.16 -11.44
CA PHE A 159 8.27 3.00 -10.83
C PHE A 159 9.58 2.69 -11.54
N ILE A 160 10.66 2.52 -10.77
CA ILE A 160 11.99 2.22 -11.27
C ILE A 160 12.37 0.81 -10.80
N PRO A 161 12.75 -0.10 -11.72
CA PRO A 161 13.23 -1.40 -11.31
C PRO A 161 14.49 -1.29 -10.46
N ILE A 162 14.48 -1.92 -9.29
CA ILE A 162 15.63 -2.01 -8.39
C ILE A 162 15.93 -3.45 -8.02
N LYS A 163 17.20 -3.74 -7.74
CA LYS A 163 17.62 -5.02 -7.18
C LYS A 163 17.68 -4.92 -5.66
N ALA A 164 16.70 -5.53 -5.00
CA ALA A 164 16.74 -5.64 -3.55
C ALA A 164 17.62 -6.80 -3.11
N ASP A 165 18.53 -6.54 -2.18
CA ASP A 165 19.38 -7.57 -1.58
C ASP A 165 18.58 -8.44 -0.58
N LYS A 166 19.14 -9.57 -0.18
CA LYS A 166 18.50 -10.44 0.82
C LYS A 166 18.44 -9.70 2.16
N ARG A 167 17.27 -9.71 2.77
CA ARG A 167 17.07 -9.13 4.10
C ARG A 167 17.99 -9.78 5.13
N THR A 168 18.67 -8.97 5.92
CA THR A 168 19.44 -9.40 7.08
C THR A 168 18.45 -9.54 8.25
N GLY A 169 18.13 -10.80 8.67
CA GLY A 169 17.24 -11.06 9.81
C GLY A 169 16.13 -12.08 9.53
N LYS A 170 15.47 -12.55 10.61
CA LYS A 170 14.37 -13.53 10.55
C LYS A 170 13.04 -12.86 10.17
N SER A 171 12.31 -13.46 9.23
CA SER A 171 10.96 -13.02 8.89
C SER A 171 9.96 -13.55 9.91
N HIS A 172 9.23 -12.68 10.60
CA HIS A 172 8.16 -13.03 11.55
C HIS A 172 6.77 -13.14 10.88
N ILE A 173 6.70 -13.49 9.58
CA ILE A 173 5.45 -13.57 8.84
C ILE A 173 4.66 -14.81 9.25
N ARG A 174 3.40 -14.60 9.65
CA ARG A 174 2.39 -15.63 9.91
C ARG A 174 1.46 -15.73 8.69
N PRO A 175 1.59 -16.79 7.82
CA PRO A 175 0.97 -16.79 6.48
C PRO A 175 -0.55 -16.53 6.48
N ILE A 176 -1.31 -17.19 7.35
CA ILE A 176 -2.77 -17.08 7.41
C ILE A 176 -3.20 -15.71 7.96
N ARG A 177 -2.64 -15.30 9.09
CA ARG A 177 -2.99 -14.03 9.75
C ARG A 177 -2.63 -12.83 8.88
N ASP A 178 -1.44 -12.88 8.27
CA ASP A 178 -0.97 -11.80 7.42
C ASP A 178 -1.72 -11.79 6.08
N GLY A 179 -2.09 -12.97 5.53
CA GLY A 179 -2.93 -13.09 4.36
C GLY A 179 -4.31 -12.44 4.55
N LEU A 180 -5.00 -12.72 5.67
CA LEU A 180 -6.27 -12.09 6.01
C LEU A 180 -6.13 -10.58 6.21
N ARG A 181 -5.04 -10.14 6.84
CA ARG A 181 -4.72 -8.72 7.00
C ARG A 181 -4.50 -8.02 5.67
N PHE A 182 -3.79 -8.66 4.73
CA PHE A 182 -3.62 -8.16 3.37
C PHE A 182 -4.96 -8.03 2.64
N MET A 183 -5.81 -9.05 2.70
CA MET A 183 -7.15 -8.99 2.09
C MET A 183 -7.98 -7.84 2.67
N ALA A 184 -7.96 -7.65 3.98
CA ALA A 184 -8.66 -6.53 4.63
C ALA A 184 -8.12 -5.16 4.18
N ILE A 185 -6.81 -5.02 4.00
CA ILE A 185 -6.19 -3.79 3.49
C ILE A 185 -6.62 -3.54 2.03
N ILE A 186 -6.58 -4.56 1.18
CA ILE A 186 -7.05 -4.48 -0.21
C ILE A 186 -8.49 -4.01 -0.26
N PHE A 187 -9.37 -4.67 0.51
CA PHE A 187 -10.78 -4.34 0.56
C PHE A 187 -11.02 -2.90 1.04
N LYS A 188 -10.33 -2.48 2.11
CA LYS A 188 -10.40 -1.11 2.63
C LYS A 188 -9.99 -0.07 1.58
N ILE A 189 -8.88 -0.31 0.89
CA ILE A 189 -8.38 0.60 -0.16
C ILE A 189 -9.34 0.64 -1.33
N ALA A 190 -9.83 -0.52 -1.78
CA ALA A 190 -10.78 -0.61 -2.88
C ALA A 190 -12.08 0.14 -2.56
N THR A 191 -12.61 -0.06 -1.36
CA THR A 191 -13.82 0.64 -0.88
C THR A 191 -13.61 2.14 -0.74
N LEU A 192 -12.41 2.57 -0.33
CA LEU A 192 -12.12 4.01 -0.16
C LEU A 192 -11.92 4.72 -1.50
N TYR A 193 -11.27 4.07 -2.47
CA TYR A 193 -10.84 4.74 -3.70
C TYR A 193 -11.66 4.40 -4.95
N ALA A 194 -12.35 3.26 -4.97
CA ALA A 194 -13.18 2.85 -6.11
C ALA A 194 -14.30 1.87 -5.67
N PRO A 195 -15.25 2.33 -4.83
CA PRO A 195 -16.28 1.46 -4.27
C PRO A 195 -17.12 0.79 -5.36
N LEU A 196 -17.53 1.50 -6.40
CA LEU A 196 -18.28 0.92 -7.53
C LEU A 196 -17.55 -0.25 -8.22
N LYS A 197 -16.23 -0.18 -8.38
CA LYS A 197 -15.47 -1.27 -8.99
C LYS A 197 -15.49 -2.56 -8.15
N VAL A 198 -15.76 -2.46 -6.86
CA VAL A 198 -15.87 -3.59 -5.93
C VAL A 198 -17.31 -4.08 -5.82
N PHE A 199 -18.22 -3.15 -5.54
CA PHE A 199 -19.59 -3.51 -5.19
C PHE A 199 -20.47 -3.81 -6.41
N LEU A 200 -20.21 -3.18 -7.57
CA LEU A 200 -21.00 -3.43 -8.78
C LEU A 200 -20.94 -4.89 -9.28
N PRO A 201 -19.77 -5.55 -9.39
CA PRO A 201 -19.70 -6.97 -9.74
C PRO A 201 -20.40 -7.88 -8.72
N ILE A 202 -20.27 -7.57 -7.43
CA ILE A 202 -20.92 -8.34 -6.36
C ILE A 202 -22.44 -8.18 -6.44
N SER A 203 -22.92 -6.95 -6.57
CA SER A 203 -24.33 -6.65 -6.78
C SER A 203 -24.88 -7.37 -8.02
N GLY A 204 -24.15 -7.31 -9.14
CA GLY A 204 -24.54 -8.01 -10.37
C GLY A 204 -24.67 -9.52 -10.17
N LEU A 205 -23.76 -10.15 -9.43
CA LEU A 205 -23.84 -11.56 -9.10
C LEU A 205 -25.09 -11.88 -8.27
N PHE A 206 -25.37 -11.09 -7.24
CA PHE A 206 -26.58 -11.25 -6.43
C PHE A 206 -27.85 -11.02 -7.26
N PHE A 207 -27.85 -10.03 -8.16
CA PHE A 207 -28.98 -9.75 -9.03
C PHE A 207 -29.29 -10.91 -9.97
N ILE A 208 -28.27 -11.43 -10.68
CA ILE A 208 -28.41 -12.58 -11.57
C ILE A 208 -28.87 -13.80 -10.78
N SER A 209 -28.28 -14.07 -9.61
CA SER A 209 -28.70 -15.19 -8.75
C SER A 209 -30.15 -15.04 -8.29
N GLY A 210 -30.57 -13.83 -7.92
CA GLY A 210 -31.93 -13.53 -7.49
C GLY A 210 -32.97 -13.75 -8.62
N ILE A 211 -32.67 -13.25 -9.81
CA ILE A 211 -33.53 -13.46 -11.01
C ILE A 211 -33.58 -14.94 -11.37
N SER A 212 -32.46 -15.65 -11.39
CA SER A 212 -32.41 -17.07 -11.71
C SER A 212 -33.24 -17.91 -10.71
N TYR A 213 -33.09 -17.61 -9.41
CA TYR A 213 -33.87 -18.28 -8.39
C TYR A 213 -35.37 -17.94 -8.47
N TYR A 214 -35.71 -16.68 -8.74
CA TYR A 214 -37.09 -16.29 -9.00
C TYR A 214 -37.69 -17.03 -10.19
N ALA A 215 -36.99 -17.08 -11.32
CA ALA A 215 -37.47 -17.84 -12.49
C ALA A 215 -37.69 -19.30 -12.14
N TYR A 216 -36.77 -19.95 -11.44
CA TYR A 216 -36.94 -21.32 -10.97
C TYR A 216 -38.21 -21.50 -10.12
N THR A 217 -38.43 -20.65 -9.12
CA THR A 217 -39.60 -20.76 -8.23
C THR A 217 -40.91 -20.39 -8.91
N PHE A 218 -40.87 -19.50 -9.89
CA PHE A 218 -42.03 -19.13 -10.69
C PHE A 218 -42.48 -20.30 -11.57
N PHE A 219 -41.57 -20.97 -12.27
CA PHE A 219 -41.93 -22.12 -13.13
C PHE A 219 -42.26 -23.38 -12.34
N THR A 220 -41.72 -23.59 -11.15
CA THR A 220 -41.96 -24.80 -10.34
C THR A 220 -43.11 -24.65 -9.34
N MET A 221 -43.29 -23.45 -8.77
CA MET A 221 -44.23 -23.21 -7.66
C MET A 221 -45.27 -22.11 -7.98
N GLY A 222 -45.17 -21.44 -9.13
CA GLY A 222 -46.05 -20.37 -9.55
C GLY A 222 -46.05 -19.12 -8.68
N ARG A 223 -45.00 -18.90 -7.88
CA ARG A 223 -44.96 -17.78 -6.91
C ARG A 223 -43.59 -17.14 -6.72
N PHE A 224 -43.61 -15.87 -6.34
CA PHE A 224 -42.46 -15.13 -5.83
C PHE A 224 -42.23 -15.51 -4.37
N THR A 225 -41.01 -15.90 -4.00
CA THR A 225 -40.69 -16.35 -2.65
C THR A 225 -39.96 -15.28 -1.85
N ASN A 226 -40.02 -15.36 -0.50
CA ASN A 226 -39.28 -14.48 0.37
C ASN A 226 -37.76 -14.53 0.12
N MET A 227 -37.24 -15.70 -0.32
CA MET A 227 -35.82 -15.84 -0.64
C MET A 227 -35.46 -15.08 -1.92
N SER A 228 -36.32 -15.08 -2.94
CA SER A 228 -36.16 -14.26 -4.16
C SER A 228 -36.10 -12.79 -3.80
N MET A 229 -37.01 -12.33 -2.93
CA MET A 229 -37.03 -10.95 -2.43
C MET A 229 -35.74 -10.59 -1.68
N LEU A 230 -35.29 -11.48 -0.77
CA LEU A 230 -34.07 -11.26 0.02
C LEU A 230 -32.84 -11.09 -0.86
N ILE A 231 -32.63 -11.97 -1.84
CA ILE A 231 -31.46 -11.93 -2.73
C ILE A 231 -31.49 -10.67 -3.61
N LEU A 232 -32.66 -10.32 -4.18
CA LEU A 232 -32.79 -9.11 -5.00
C LEU A 232 -32.63 -7.85 -4.18
N SER A 233 -33.20 -7.78 -2.97
CA SER A 233 -33.02 -6.64 -2.07
C SER A 233 -31.57 -6.49 -1.65
N ALA A 234 -30.87 -7.60 -1.35
CA ALA A 234 -29.43 -7.58 -1.05
C ALA A 234 -28.63 -7.03 -2.23
N SER A 235 -28.96 -7.41 -3.46
CA SER A 235 -28.33 -6.85 -4.67
C SER A 235 -28.45 -5.32 -4.72
N VAL A 236 -29.66 -4.79 -4.52
CA VAL A 236 -29.89 -3.33 -4.53
C VAL A 236 -29.11 -2.64 -3.41
N ILE A 237 -29.12 -3.20 -2.19
CA ILE A 237 -28.38 -2.64 -1.06
C ILE A 237 -26.88 -2.61 -1.36
N ILE A 238 -26.32 -3.71 -1.87
CA ILE A 238 -24.89 -3.80 -2.23
C ILE A 238 -24.55 -2.76 -3.31
N PHE A 239 -25.42 -2.56 -4.30
CA PHE A 239 -25.23 -1.53 -5.31
C PHE A 239 -25.21 -0.11 -4.72
N LEU A 240 -26.13 0.18 -3.79
CA LEU A 240 -26.22 1.50 -3.16
C LEU A 240 -25.06 1.81 -2.19
N ILE A 241 -24.36 0.80 -1.69
CA ILE A 241 -23.13 0.96 -0.89
C ILE A 241 -21.95 1.39 -1.78
N GLY A 242 -21.91 0.99 -3.03
CA GLY A 242 -20.86 1.29 -4.00
C GLY A 242 -21.02 2.62 -4.71
#